data_0d6dd3ed416cec88d8ccb8394261bb36
#
_entry.id   0d6dd3ed416cec88d8ccb8394261bb36
#
_cell.length_a   1.000
_cell.length_b   1.000
_cell.length_c   1.000
_cell.angle_alpha   90.00
_cell.angle_beta   90.00
_cell.angle_gamma   90.00
#
_symmetry.space_group_name_H-M   'P 1'
#
loop_
_entity.id
_entity.type
_entity.pdbx_description
1 polymer ?
#
loop_
_entity_poly.entity_id
_entity_poly.type
_entity_poly.pdbx_seq_one_letter_code
_entity_poly.pdbx_strand_id
1 'polypeptide(L)'
;MPVGKAEMKFLLQIFTWWSGQTLGTRFHTWRHGEKVGEDQFGNIYYRTAGGKIDPALGFERRWVIYNGQSEASMVPPGWYGWLHHTSNTPPTKESYAAKEWEMPHLPNMTGTPEAWRPQGSMLKSGVRPPATGDYQAWTPGS
;
A
#
# COMPACT_ATOMS: atom_id res chain seq x y z
N MET A 1 27.66 21.43 8.94
CA MET A 1 27.13 21.30 7.56
C MET A 1 25.87 20.49 7.60
N PRO A 2 24.76 20.91 6.99
CA PRO A 2 23.56 20.07 6.97
C PRO A 2 23.85 18.82 6.13
N VAL A 3 23.64 17.67 6.76
CA VAL A 3 23.74 16.37 6.09
C VAL A 3 22.70 16.35 4.95
N GLY A 4 23.13 16.11 3.73
CA GLY A 4 22.25 16.11 2.57
C GLY A 4 21.14 15.07 2.72
N LYS A 5 19.93 15.36 2.19
CA LYS A 5 18.77 14.44 2.25
C LYS A 5 19.09 13.01 1.76
N ALA A 6 20.03 12.87 0.82
CA ALA A 6 20.46 11.57 0.30
C ALA A 6 21.32 10.80 1.31
N GLU A 7 22.25 11.50 1.99
CA GLU A 7 23.10 10.89 3.02
C GLU A 7 22.29 10.47 4.24
N MET A 8 21.31 11.28 4.63
CA MET A 8 20.41 10.94 5.72
C MET A 8 19.54 9.70 5.40
N LYS A 9 19.07 9.57 4.16
CA LYS A 9 18.37 8.35 3.72
C LYS A 9 19.26 7.11 3.75
N PHE A 10 20.53 7.25 3.39
CA PHE A 10 21.47 6.14 3.43
C PHE A 10 21.76 5.69 4.87
N LEU A 11 22.00 6.63 5.79
CA LEU A 11 22.19 6.32 7.21
C LEU A 11 20.95 5.66 7.83
N LEU A 12 19.75 6.17 7.51
CA LEU A 12 18.49 5.58 7.95
C LEU A 12 18.32 4.14 7.44
N GLN A 13 18.76 3.81 6.23
CA GLN A 13 18.71 2.45 5.70
C GLN A 13 19.65 1.48 6.41
N ILE A 14 20.71 1.97 7.03
CA ILE A 14 21.63 1.14 7.85
C ILE A 14 21.05 0.89 9.24
N PHE A 15 20.46 1.92 9.86
CA PHE A 15 20.10 1.89 11.27
C PHE A 15 18.61 1.66 11.54
N THR A 16 17.74 1.82 10.54
CA THR A 16 16.30 1.68 10.74
C THR A 16 15.70 0.64 9.80
N TRP A 17 14.98 -0.29 10.36
CA TRP A 17 14.27 -1.34 9.62
C TRP A 17 12.83 -0.92 9.24
N TRP A 18 12.33 0.19 9.78
CA TRP A 18 10.97 0.69 9.57
C TRP A 18 10.84 1.82 8.54
N SER A 19 11.94 2.38 8.06
CA SER A 19 11.93 3.50 7.10
C SER A 19 12.21 3.07 5.67
N GLY A 20 11.44 2.10 5.18
CA GLY A 20 11.62 1.55 3.84
C GLY A 20 12.43 0.26 3.82
N GLN A 21 13.06 -0.04 2.68
CA GLN A 21 13.87 -1.24 2.51
C GLN A 21 15.22 -1.16 3.21
N THR A 22 15.65 -2.25 3.84
CA THR A 22 16.97 -2.36 4.43
C THR A 22 18.06 -2.57 3.36
N LEU A 23 19.32 -2.32 3.72
CA LEU A 23 20.46 -2.63 2.85
C LEU A 23 20.50 -4.11 2.48
N GLY A 24 20.16 -5.00 3.43
CA GLY A 24 20.07 -6.43 3.18
C GLY A 24 19.06 -6.78 2.10
N THR A 25 17.88 -6.17 2.14
CA THR A 25 16.84 -6.33 1.10
C THR A 25 17.32 -5.85 -0.26
N ARG A 26 18.01 -4.70 -0.32
CA ARG A 26 18.58 -4.17 -1.57
C ARG A 26 19.64 -5.11 -2.13
N PHE A 27 20.55 -5.60 -1.28
CA PHE A 27 21.60 -6.53 -1.69
C PHE A 27 20.99 -7.85 -2.18
N HIS A 28 20.02 -8.41 -1.45
CA HIS A 28 19.30 -9.61 -1.88
C HIS A 28 18.62 -9.41 -3.22
N THR A 29 17.91 -8.29 -3.40
CA THR A 29 17.23 -7.95 -4.66
C THR A 29 18.22 -7.82 -5.82
N TRP A 30 19.34 -7.14 -5.61
CA TRP A 30 20.40 -7.03 -6.62
C TRP A 30 20.99 -8.37 -7.00
N ARG A 31 21.19 -9.26 -6.03
CA ARG A 31 21.87 -10.57 -6.25
C ARG A 31 20.95 -11.64 -6.82
N HIS A 32 19.68 -11.63 -6.46
CA HIS A 32 18.74 -12.73 -6.73
C HIS A 32 17.43 -12.27 -7.38
N GLY A 33 17.19 -10.97 -7.51
CA GLY A 33 15.94 -10.43 -8.02
C GLY A 33 15.95 -10.19 -9.52
N GLU A 34 14.82 -10.49 -10.14
CA GLU A 34 14.48 -10.10 -11.51
C GLU A 34 13.30 -9.13 -11.45
N LYS A 35 13.46 -7.92 -12.01
CA LYS A 35 12.36 -6.93 -12.08
C LYS A 35 11.25 -7.44 -12.99
N VAL A 36 10.01 -7.46 -12.47
CA VAL A 36 8.81 -7.88 -13.22
C VAL A 36 8.03 -6.67 -13.73
N GLY A 37 7.94 -5.60 -12.93
CA GLY A 37 7.25 -4.40 -13.33
C GLY A 37 7.22 -3.33 -12.25
N GLU A 38 6.45 -2.29 -12.51
CA GLU A 38 6.28 -1.11 -11.65
C GLU A 38 4.82 -0.68 -11.66
N ASP A 39 4.32 -0.13 -10.58
CA ASP A 39 2.95 0.38 -10.47
C ASP A 39 2.87 1.91 -10.59
N GLN A 40 1.65 2.46 -10.52
CA GLN A 40 1.39 3.89 -10.62
C GLN A 40 1.96 4.72 -9.46
N PHE A 41 2.34 4.10 -8.36
CA PHE A 41 2.96 4.76 -7.20
C PHE A 41 4.49 4.69 -7.23
N GLY A 42 5.07 4.02 -8.24
CA GLY A 42 6.50 3.82 -8.39
C GLY A 42 7.05 2.68 -7.51
N ASN A 43 6.20 1.79 -6.99
CA ASN A 43 6.65 0.57 -6.33
C ASN A 43 7.13 -0.42 -7.38
N ILE A 44 8.27 -1.06 -7.13
CA ILE A 44 8.90 -1.98 -8.07
C ILE A 44 8.75 -3.41 -7.59
N TYR A 45 8.29 -4.28 -8.47
CA TYR A 45 7.98 -5.68 -8.18
C TYR A 45 9.06 -6.60 -8.73
N TYR A 46 9.47 -7.53 -7.90
CA TYR A 46 10.54 -8.49 -8.19
C TYR A 46 10.09 -9.91 -7.95
N ARG A 47 10.72 -10.84 -8.66
CA ARG A 47 10.66 -12.28 -8.38
C ARG A 47 12.07 -12.85 -8.30
N THR A 48 12.20 -14.09 -7.84
CA THR A 48 13.46 -14.83 -7.94
C THR A 48 13.87 -14.94 -9.41
N ALA A 49 15.13 -14.62 -9.72
CA ALA A 49 15.65 -14.62 -11.07
C ALA A 49 15.40 -15.97 -11.78
N GLY A 50 14.91 -15.88 -13.02
CA GLY A 50 14.51 -17.03 -13.82
C GLY A 50 13.28 -17.80 -13.31
N GLY A 51 12.50 -17.25 -12.37
CA GLY A 51 11.34 -17.94 -11.80
C GLY A 51 11.69 -19.17 -10.97
N LYS A 52 12.90 -19.23 -10.40
CA LYS A 52 13.35 -20.38 -9.62
C LYS A 52 12.46 -20.63 -8.40
N ILE A 53 11.95 -21.85 -8.30
CA ILE A 53 11.12 -22.28 -7.17
C ILE A 53 11.98 -22.42 -5.92
N ASP A 54 11.51 -21.83 -4.82
CA ASP A 54 12.08 -22.03 -3.49
C ASP A 54 11.63 -23.40 -2.96
N PRO A 55 12.55 -24.31 -2.63
CA PRO A 55 12.17 -25.66 -2.15
C PRO A 55 11.36 -25.64 -0.85
N ALA A 56 11.55 -24.64 -0.01
CA ALA A 56 10.84 -24.53 1.26
C ALA A 56 9.40 -23.99 1.09
N LEU A 57 9.13 -23.24 0.01
CA LEU A 57 7.84 -22.61 -0.26
C LEU A 57 7.02 -23.37 -1.31
N GLY A 58 7.67 -24.10 -2.22
CA GLY A 58 7.01 -24.75 -3.35
C GLY A 58 6.67 -23.83 -4.52
N PHE A 59 7.04 -22.54 -4.46
CA PHE A 59 6.83 -21.56 -5.52
C PHE A 59 7.99 -20.53 -5.56
N GLU A 60 8.04 -19.70 -6.60
CA GLU A 60 9.01 -18.61 -6.70
C GLU A 60 8.73 -17.54 -5.64
N ARG A 61 9.76 -16.94 -5.06
CA ARG A 61 9.58 -15.79 -4.19
C ARG A 61 9.24 -14.56 -5.01
N ARG A 62 8.26 -13.77 -4.54
CA ARG A 62 7.87 -12.47 -5.09
C ARG A 62 7.90 -11.43 -3.99
N TRP A 63 8.39 -10.24 -4.30
CA TRP A 63 8.44 -9.15 -3.33
C TRP A 63 8.33 -7.80 -4.02
N VAL A 64 8.06 -6.77 -3.22
CA VAL A 64 7.94 -5.38 -3.64
C VAL A 64 9.00 -4.52 -2.96
N ILE A 65 9.56 -3.58 -3.69
CA ILE A 65 10.37 -2.48 -3.18
C ILE A 65 9.52 -1.22 -3.28
N TYR A 66 9.12 -0.69 -2.13
CA TYR A 66 8.26 0.49 -2.06
C TYR A 66 9.01 1.77 -2.43
N ASN A 67 8.33 2.67 -3.13
CA ASN A 67 8.82 4.01 -3.47
C ASN A 67 8.61 5.01 -2.32
N GLY A 68 8.61 4.60 -1.11
CA GLY A 68 8.36 5.46 0.06
C GLY A 68 8.21 4.64 1.31
N GLN A 69 7.18 4.93 2.08
CA GLN A 69 6.87 4.16 3.26
C GLN A 69 6.45 2.74 2.89
N SER A 70 7.01 1.75 3.61
CA SER A 70 6.66 0.35 3.42
C SER A 70 5.30 0.06 4.07
N GLU A 71 4.26 0.15 3.28
CA GLU A 71 2.89 -0.12 3.72
C GLU A 71 2.16 -0.98 2.69
N ALA A 72 1.56 -2.08 3.15
CA ALA A 72 0.91 -3.05 2.27
C ALA A 72 -0.26 -2.46 1.46
N SER A 73 -0.96 -1.46 2.00
CA SER A 73 -2.04 -0.77 1.30
C SER A 73 -1.59 0.05 0.08
N MET A 74 -0.28 0.33 -0.04
CA MET A 74 0.30 0.97 -1.23
C MET A 74 0.33 0.05 -2.46
N VAL A 75 0.06 -1.25 -2.29
CA VAL A 75 0.07 -2.22 -3.38
C VAL A 75 -1.31 -2.24 -4.06
N PRO A 76 -1.40 -1.91 -5.36
CA PRO A 76 -2.66 -2.00 -6.10
C PRO A 76 -3.20 -3.43 -6.22
N PRO A 77 -4.53 -3.63 -6.41
CA PRO A 77 -5.17 -4.95 -6.39
C PRO A 77 -4.57 -5.98 -7.34
N GLY A 78 -4.22 -5.59 -8.57
CA GLY A 78 -3.61 -6.50 -9.54
C GLY A 78 -2.25 -7.01 -9.07
N TRP A 79 -1.41 -6.12 -8.57
CA TRP A 79 -0.11 -6.49 -8.00
C TRP A 79 -0.26 -7.25 -6.68
N TYR A 80 -1.28 -6.96 -5.88
CA TYR A 80 -1.59 -7.75 -4.68
C TYR A 80 -1.88 -9.20 -5.04
N GLY A 81 -2.76 -9.44 -6.02
CA GLY A 81 -3.06 -10.79 -6.49
C GLY A 81 -1.82 -11.53 -7.02
N TRP A 82 -0.93 -10.83 -7.73
CA TRP A 82 0.31 -11.40 -8.20
C TRP A 82 1.29 -11.71 -7.05
N LEU A 83 1.49 -10.81 -6.10
CA LEU A 83 2.37 -11.02 -4.93
C LEU A 83 1.94 -12.23 -4.08
N HIS A 84 0.63 -12.42 -3.93
CA HIS A 84 0.05 -13.51 -3.14
C HIS A 84 -0.17 -14.80 -3.93
N HIS A 85 0.38 -14.93 -5.14
CA HIS A 85 0.24 -16.10 -6.01
C HIS A 85 -1.20 -16.48 -6.38
N THR A 86 -2.16 -15.54 -6.23
CA THR A 86 -3.53 -15.70 -6.72
C THR A 86 -3.57 -15.65 -8.25
N SER A 87 -2.76 -14.78 -8.85
CA SER A 87 -2.49 -14.74 -10.29
C SER A 87 -1.01 -14.98 -10.57
N ASN A 88 -0.72 -15.74 -11.62
CA ASN A 88 0.66 -15.92 -12.09
C ASN A 88 1.05 -14.90 -13.16
N THR A 89 0.07 -14.21 -13.73
CA THR A 89 0.30 -13.18 -14.74
C THR A 89 0.44 -11.82 -14.05
N PRO A 90 1.57 -11.10 -14.23
CA PRO A 90 1.71 -9.77 -13.67
C PRO A 90 0.80 -8.78 -14.40
N PRO A 91 0.29 -7.73 -13.71
CA PRO A 91 -0.63 -6.74 -14.31
C PRO A 91 -0.10 -6.06 -15.57
N THR A 92 1.23 -5.97 -15.71
CA THR A 92 1.88 -5.41 -16.91
C THR A 92 1.67 -6.26 -18.18
N LYS A 93 1.29 -7.52 -18.02
CA LYS A 93 1.01 -8.47 -19.12
C LYS A 93 -0.45 -8.87 -19.20
N GLU A 94 -1.28 -8.39 -18.28
CA GLU A 94 -2.70 -8.69 -18.21
C GLU A 94 -3.50 -7.55 -18.86
N SER A 95 -4.45 -7.91 -19.72
CA SER A 95 -5.44 -6.96 -20.27
C SER A 95 -6.68 -6.99 -19.38
N TYR A 96 -6.66 -6.21 -18.30
CA TYR A 96 -7.80 -6.08 -17.41
C TYR A 96 -8.71 -4.92 -17.86
N ALA A 97 -9.99 -5.21 -18.09
CA ALA A 97 -11.00 -4.20 -18.35
C ALA A 97 -11.72 -3.83 -17.05
N ALA A 98 -11.41 -2.64 -16.51
CA ALA A 98 -12.04 -2.14 -15.30
C ALA A 98 -13.57 -2.00 -15.49
N LYS A 99 -14.33 -2.34 -14.44
CA LYS A 99 -15.79 -2.12 -14.39
C LYS A 99 -16.10 -0.65 -14.15
N GLU A 100 -17.28 -0.19 -14.57
CA GLU A 100 -17.71 1.20 -14.40
C GLU A 100 -17.75 1.67 -12.93
N TRP A 101 -17.99 0.76 -12.02
CA TRP A 101 -18.04 1.03 -10.57
C TRP A 101 -16.67 0.94 -9.88
N GLU A 102 -15.64 0.49 -10.55
CA GLU A 102 -14.30 0.39 -9.97
C GLU A 102 -13.65 1.75 -9.86
N MET A 103 -13.26 2.11 -8.65
CA MET A 103 -12.53 3.34 -8.37
C MET A 103 -11.03 3.11 -8.43
N PRO A 104 -10.23 4.14 -8.79
CA PRO A 104 -8.78 4.05 -8.69
C PRO A 104 -8.34 3.65 -7.30
N HIS A 105 -7.31 2.82 -7.21
CA HIS A 105 -6.79 2.37 -5.92
C HIS A 105 -6.28 3.54 -5.09
N LEU A 106 -6.75 3.63 -3.84
CA LEU A 106 -6.25 4.56 -2.84
C LEU A 106 -5.62 3.78 -1.70
N PRO A 107 -4.40 4.17 -1.26
CA PRO A 107 -3.80 3.61 -0.06
C PRO A 107 -4.61 3.92 1.18
N ASN A 108 -4.27 3.28 2.30
CA ASN A 108 -4.87 3.59 3.60
C ASN A 108 -4.54 5.03 4.00
N MET A 109 -5.59 5.86 4.08
CA MET A 109 -5.47 7.28 4.42
C MET A 109 -5.58 7.56 5.92
N THR A 110 -5.66 6.52 6.77
CA THR A 110 -5.72 6.67 8.23
C THR A 110 -4.54 7.49 8.73
N GLY A 111 -4.81 8.49 9.55
CA GLY A 111 -3.79 9.41 10.06
C GLY A 111 -3.46 10.60 9.14
N THR A 112 -4.03 10.66 7.93
CA THR A 112 -3.86 11.78 7.00
C THR A 112 -5.08 12.72 7.03
N PRO A 113 -4.97 13.94 6.49
CA PRO A 113 -6.12 14.85 6.31
C PRO A 113 -7.22 14.28 5.42
N GLU A 114 -6.87 13.41 4.47
CA GLU A 114 -7.75 12.74 3.52
C GLU A 114 -8.49 11.53 4.10
N ALA A 115 -8.19 11.17 5.37
CA ALA A 115 -8.85 10.05 6.03
C ALA A 115 -10.38 10.29 6.10
N TRP A 116 -11.15 9.25 5.72
CA TRP A 116 -12.60 9.31 5.86
C TRP A 116 -13.00 9.51 7.33
N ARG A 117 -13.89 10.46 7.57
CA ARG A 117 -14.42 10.77 8.89
C ARG A 117 -15.93 10.86 8.83
N PRO A 118 -16.66 10.26 9.78
CA PRO A 118 -18.11 10.41 9.87
C PRO A 118 -18.47 11.86 10.13
N GLN A 119 -19.69 12.25 9.74
CA GLN A 119 -20.15 13.64 9.87
C GLN A 119 -20.16 14.14 11.32
N GLY A 120 -20.47 13.31 12.29
CA GLY A 120 -20.44 13.67 13.71
C GLY A 120 -19.05 13.71 14.35
N SER A 121 -17.99 13.46 13.60
CA SER A 121 -16.62 13.50 14.13
C SER A 121 -16.20 14.92 14.53
N MET A 122 -15.59 15.07 15.70
CA MET A 122 -15.00 16.35 16.15
C MET A 122 -13.96 16.91 15.18
N LEU A 123 -13.32 16.04 14.39
CA LEU A 123 -12.34 16.43 13.38
C LEU A 123 -12.99 16.81 12.03
N LYS A 124 -14.33 16.79 11.91
CA LYS A 124 -15.06 17.22 10.72
C LYS A 124 -16.00 18.37 11.06
N SER A 125 -17.22 18.08 11.53
CA SER A 125 -18.24 19.10 11.85
C SER A 125 -18.58 19.13 13.35
N GLY A 126 -18.29 18.07 14.08
CA GLY A 126 -18.71 17.88 15.47
C GLY A 126 -20.23 17.71 15.64
N VAL A 127 -21.01 17.82 14.58
CA VAL A 127 -22.48 17.74 14.61
C VAL A 127 -22.92 16.54 13.77
N ARG A 128 -23.58 15.58 14.40
CA ARG A 128 -24.18 14.45 13.71
C ARG A 128 -25.50 14.90 13.05
N PRO A 129 -25.74 14.54 11.79
CA PRO A 129 -27.04 14.77 11.18
C PRO A 129 -28.14 13.99 11.91
N PRO A 130 -29.37 14.46 11.94
CA PRO A 130 -30.52 13.74 12.49
C PRO A 130 -30.68 12.38 11.78
N ALA A 131 -31.07 11.36 12.54
CA ALA A 131 -31.41 10.05 12.01
C ALA A 131 -32.88 9.71 12.30
N THR A 132 -33.46 8.80 11.53
CA THR A 132 -34.88 8.40 11.67
C THR A 132 -35.22 7.78 13.04
N GLY A 133 -34.21 7.27 13.76
CA GLY A 133 -34.37 6.72 15.10
C GLY A 133 -34.09 7.71 16.24
N ASP A 134 -33.84 8.99 15.94
CA ASP A 134 -33.55 9.99 16.96
C ASP A 134 -34.84 10.31 17.74
N TYR A 135 -34.73 10.30 19.07
CA TYR A 135 -35.81 10.68 19.96
C TYR A 135 -36.08 12.17 19.89
N GLN A 136 -37.33 12.52 19.66
CA GLN A 136 -37.83 13.90 19.87
C GLN A 136 -38.55 13.95 21.19
N ALA A 137 -38.05 14.76 22.11
CA ALA A 137 -38.69 14.94 23.40
C ALA A 137 -40.11 15.47 23.21
N TRP A 138 -41.11 14.85 23.85
CA TRP A 138 -42.46 15.39 23.90
C TRP A 138 -42.47 16.68 24.69
N THR A 139 -43.15 17.73 24.15
CA THR A 139 -43.37 19.01 24.82
C THR A 139 -44.83 19.16 25.20
N PRO A 140 -45.16 19.49 26.47
CA PRO A 140 -46.53 19.72 26.88
C PRO A 140 -47.18 20.88 26.10
N GLY A 141 -48.37 20.64 25.53
CA GLY A 141 -49.10 21.69 24.83
C GLY A 141 -48.84 21.83 23.34
N SER A 142 -48.12 20.91 22.72
CA SER A 142 -47.94 20.81 21.25
C SER A 142 -49.03 19.95 20.61
#